data_5a15ef35b0666b42abb73c670000ef8d
#
_entry.id   5a15ef35b0666b42abb73c670000ef8d
#
_cell.length_a   1.000
_cell.length_b   1.000
_cell.length_c   1.000
_cell.angle_alpha   90.00
_cell.angle_beta   90.00
_cell.angle_gamma   90.00
#
_symmetry.space_group_name_H-M   'P 1'
#
loop_
_entity.id
_entity.type
_entity.pdbx_description
1 polymer ?
#
loop_
_entity_poly.entity_id
_entity_poly.type
_entity_poly.pdbx_seq_one_letter_code
_entity_poly.pdbx_strand_id
1 'polypeptide(L)'
;MTVQAEMPVMNFKELEDFMEGQILLVDKPLEWTSFDVVNKVRGHLRHALKVKKIKVGHAGTLDPLATGVLVVCTGKATKRIETLQAQDKSYTATIRLGAHTPCLDAELPVETWIDSAHLTLTAIEKAAAGLRGSLEQMPPRYSAKKVNGQKAYAVARKGGEIMLNRASIEIKKLEIQAVQHLVIDQNNVVDVEVEIDCTKGTYIRSIARDLGETLGVGGHLVALRRTMNGPFPIANCVQLPALIQSIESLAMTDK
;
A
#
# COMPACT_ATOMS: atom_id res chain seq x y z
N MET A 1 13.93 18.14 -22.33
CA MET A 1 14.22 18.89 -21.07
C MET A 1 12.90 19.03 -20.33
N THR A 2 12.59 18.10 -19.45
CA THR A 2 11.38 18.13 -18.63
C THR A 2 11.73 18.90 -17.36
N VAL A 3 11.20 20.11 -17.23
CA VAL A 3 11.27 20.89 -16.00
C VAL A 3 10.54 20.08 -14.94
N GLN A 4 11.31 19.37 -14.12
CA GLN A 4 10.82 18.92 -12.81
C GLN A 4 10.62 20.20 -11.98
N ALA A 5 9.41 20.78 -12.04
CA ALA A 5 9.03 21.81 -11.11
C ALA A 5 9.21 21.21 -9.71
N GLU A 6 10.13 21.78 -8.94
CA GLU A 6 10.34 21.45 -7.54
C GLU A 6 8.98 21.42 -6.85
N MET A 7 8.63 20.23 -6.34
CA MET A 7 7.36 20.05 -5.68
C MET A 7 7.48 20.57 -4.25
N PRO A 8 6.59 21.46 -3.78
CA PRO A 8 6.58 21.84 -2.37
C PRO A 8 6.13 20.64 -1.55
N VAL A 9 7.12 19.84 -1.15
CA VAL A 9 6.92 18.68 -0.29
C VAL A 9 7.07 19.17 1.14
N MET A 10 5.97 19.12 1.91
CA MET A 10 5.95 19.52 3.32
C MET A 10 6.46 20.96 3.58
N ASN A 11 6.34 21.84 2.60
CA ASN A 11 6.81 23.22 2.69
C ASN A 11 5.61 24.18 2.85
N PHE A 12 4.98 24.14 4.02
CA PHE A 12 3.89 25.04 4.40
C PHE A 12 4.33 25.90 5.59
N LYS A 13 4.08 27.20 5.48
CA LYS A 13 4.39 28.20 6.51
C LYS A 13 3.13 28.81 7.11
N GLU A 14 2.05 28.77 6.36
CA GLU A 14 0.73 29.29 6.70
C GLU A 14 -0.38 28.35 6.26
N LEU A 15 -1.57 28.54 6.79
CA LEU A 15 -2.71 27.66 6.53
C LEU A 15 -3.19 27.71 5.08
N GLU A 16 -3.07 28.87 4.44
CA GLU A 16 -3.44 29.15 3.06
C GLU A 16 -2.67 28.27 2.07
N ASP A 17 -1.43 27.89 2.39
CA ASP A 17 -0.60 27.00 1.58
C ASP A 17 -1.32 25.68 1.25
N PHE A 18 -2.15 25.18 2.17
CA PHE A 18 -2.92 23.96 1.93
C PHE A 18 -4.05 24.14 0.91
N MET A 19 -4.58 25.35 0.78
CA MET A 19 -5.57 25.68 -0.26
C MET A 19 -4.91 25.84 -1.63
N GLU A 20 -3.73 26.46 -1.67
CA GLU A 20 -2.91 26.59 -2.88
C GLU A 20 -2.40 25.22 -3.37
N GLY A 21 -2.12 24.33 -2.45
CA GLY A 21 -1.84 22.92 -2.75
C GLY A 21 -0.50 22.41 -2.25
N GLN A 22 -0.54 21.50 -1.30
CA GLN A 22 0.61 20.82 -0.72
C GLN A 22 0.62 19.34 -1.03
N ILE A 23 1.81 18.78 -1.14
CA ILE A 23 2.06 17.33 -1.12
C ILE A 23 2.58 16.97 0.27
N LEU A 24 1.81 16.18 0.99
CA LEU A 24 2.12 15.73 2.33
C LEU A 24 2.55 14.27 2.29
N LEU A 25 3.69 13.95 2.88
CA LEU A 25 4.22 12.60 2.97
C LEU A 25 3.92 12.06 4.37
N VAL A 26 3.02 11.11 4.45
CA VAL A 26 2.55 10.54 5.73
C VAL A 26 3.01 9.09 5.82
N ASP A 27 3.65 8.72 6.94
CA ASP A 27 3.82 7.32 7.30
C ASP A 27 2.47 6.81 7.80
N LYS A 28 1.76 6.06 6.93
CA LYS A 28 0.43 5.56 7.26
C LYS A 28 0.50 4.59 8.43
N PRO A 29 -0.21 4.84 9.52
CA PRO A 29 -0.24 3.91 10.65
C PRO A 29 -0.93 2.60 10.29
N LEU A 30 -0.59 1.54 11.02
CA LEU A 30 -1.26 0.24 10.95
C LEU A 30 -2.75 0.39 11.31
N GLU A 31 -3.60 -0.48 10.75
CA GLU A 31 -5.05 -0.55 10.97
C GLU A 31 -5.86 0.65 10.46
N TRP A 32 -5.21 1.63 9.85
CA TRP A 32 -5.87 2.74 9.19
C TRP A 32 -6.02 2.51 7.69
N THR A 33 -7.19 2.84 7.14
CA THR A 33 -7.31 2.95 5.68
C THR A 33 -6.64 4.23 5.19
N SER A 34 -6.21 4.26 3.91
CA SER A 34 -5.71 5.49 3.29
C SER A 34 -6.76 6.62 3.32
N PHE A 35 -8.05 6.26 3.30
CA PHE A 35 -9.15 7.23 3.37
C PHE A 35 -9.32 7.82 4.78
N ASP A 36 -9.06 7.07 5.84
CA ASP A 36 -9.10 7.57 7.22
C ASP A 36 -8.03 8.64 7.44
N VAL A 37 -6.82 8.43 6.91
CA VAL A 37 -5.76 9.46 6.92
C VAL A 37 -6.20 10.72 6.20
N VAL A 38 -6.76 10.58 4.99
CA VAL A 38 -7.29 11.72 4.21
C VAL A 38 -8.40 12.45 4.98
N ASN A 39 -9.31 11.73 5.61
CA ASN A 39 -10.40 12.31 6.40
C ASN A 39 -9.89 13.05 7.64
N LYS A 40 -8.91 12.46 8.35
CA LYS A 40 -8.28 13.09 9.50
C LYS A 40 -7.64 14.42 9.12
N VAL A 41 -6.77 14.43 8.10
CA VAL A 41 -6.11 15.63 7.58
C VAL A 41 -7.15 16.66 7.11
N ARG A 42 -8.14 16.25 6.33
CA ARG A 42 -9.20 17.12 5.82
C ARG A 42 -9.99 17.76 6.96
N GLY A 43 -10.31 17.01 8.01
CA GLY A 43 -11.05 17.50 9.17
C GLY A 43 -10.32 18.62 9.89
N HIS A 44 -9.02 18.42 10.20
CA HIS A 44 -8.19 19.42 10.87
C HIS A 44 -7.97 20.66 10.00
N LEU A 45 -7.67 20.50 8.70
CA LEU A 45 -7.52 21.64 7.79
C LEU A 45 -8.82 22.46 7.66
N ARG A 46 -9.99 21.81 7.59
CA ARG A 46 -11.26 22.54 7.56
C ARG A 46 -11.51 23.35 8.83
N HIS A 47 -11.18 22.78 9.98
CA HIS A 47 -11.31 23.46 11.26
C HIS A 47 -10.33 24.63 11.38
N ALA A 48 -9.05 24.39 11.08
CA ALA A 48 -8.00 25.40 11.16
C ALA A 48 -8.25 26.61 10.23
N LEU A 49 -8.58 26.33 8.95
CA LEU A 49 -8.89 27.34 7.94
C LEU A 49 -10.27 27.97 8.08
N LYS A 50 -11.14 27.47 8.96
CA LYS A 50 -12.56 27.89 9.12
C LYS A 50 -13.36 27.82 7.81
N VAL A 51 -13.07 26.84 6.94
CA VAL A 51 -13.73 26.66 5.63
C VAL A 51 -14.69 25.47 5.62
N LYS A 52 -15.75 25.58 4.82
CA LYS A 52 -16.71 24.48 4.65
C LYS A 52 -16.13 23.31 3.86
N LYS A 53 -15.21 23.57 2.93
CA LYS A 53 -14.66 22.55 2.02
C LYS A 53 -13.19 22.83 1.70
N ILE A 54 -12.38 21.78 1.71
CA ILE A 54 -11.03 21.73 1.13
C ILE A 54 -10.87 20.40 0.41
N LYS A 55 -10.20 20.42 -0.75
CA LYS A 55 -9.88 19.18 -1.47
C LYS A 55 -8.71 18.51 -0.80
N VAL A 56 -8.85 17.25 -0.43
CA VAL A 56 -7.78 16.40 0.08
C VAL A 56 -7.97 15.00 -0.51
N GLY A 57 -6.90 14.42 -1.05
CA GLY A 57 -6.91 13.07 -1.61
C GLY A 57 -5.53 12.42 -1.50
N HIS A 58 -5.41 11.13 -1.83
CA HIS A 58 -4.15 10.40 -1.78
C HIS A 58 -3.75 9.83 -3.15
N ALA A 59 -2.45 9.63 -3.36
CA ALA A 59 -1.88 9.05 -4.57
C ALA A 59 -1.43 7.60 -4.34
N GLY A 60 -2.37 6.68 -4.34
CA GLY A 60 -2.15 5.24 -4.21
C GLY A 60 -2.57 4.67 -2.85
N THR A 61 -3.58 3.81 -2.92
CA THR A 61 -4.14 3.13 -1.74
C THR A 61 -3.10 2.22 -1.08
N LEU A 62 -3.11 2.22 0.25
CA LEU A 62 -2.57 1.17 1.12
C LEU A 62 -3.73 0.53 1.86
N ASP A 63 -3.70 -0.80 1.95
CA ASP A 63 -4.68 -1.58 2.72
C ASP A 63 -4.56 -1.29 4.23
N PRO A 64 -5.55 -1.61 5.06
CA PRO A 64 -5.51 -1.31 6.50
C PRO A 64 -4.26 -1.87 7.20
N LEU A 65 -3.90 -3.12 6.90
CA LEU A 65 -2.73 -3.79 7.49
C LEU A 65 -1.38 -3.40 6.86
N ALA A 66 -1.39 -2.56 5.82
CA ALA A 66 -0.16 -2.02 5.25
C ALA A 66 0.21 -0.68 5.90
N THR A 67 1.50 -0.42 6.03
CA THR A 67 2.08 0.84 6.55
C THR A 67 2.94 1.54 5.50
N GLY A 68 3.51 2.69 5.86
CA GLY A 68 4.53 3.36 5.03
C GLY A 68 4.00 4.52 4.21
N VAL A 69 4.73 4.87 3.16
CA VAL A 69 4.56 6.10 2.39
C VAL A 69 3.15 6.25 1.83
N LEU A 70 2.38 7.17 2.37
CA LEU A 70 1.12 7.65 1.80
C LEU A 70 1.26 9.11 1.37
N VAL A 71 1.22 9.34 0.06
CA VAL A 71 1.27 10.68 -0.52
C VAL A 71 -0.14 11.27 -0.49
N VAL A 72 -0.33 12.33 0.29
CA VAL A 72 -1.59 13.07 0.44
C VAL A 72 -1.46 14.42 -0.24
N CYS A 73 -2.43 14.79 -1.07
CA CYS A 73 -2.46 16.06 -1.77
C CYS A 73 -3.62 16.92 -1.25
N THR A 74 -3.36 18.22 -1.07
CA THR A 74 -4.37 19.21 -0.66
C THR A 74 -4.63 20.23 -1.77
N GLY A 75 -5.73 20.97 -1.69
CA GLY A 75 -6.04 22.09 -2.55
C GLY A 75 -5.83 21.79 -4.04
N LYS A 76 -5.10 22.68 -4.72
CA LYS A 76 -4.79 22.57 -6.16
C LYS A 76 -3.87 21.37 -6.49
N ALA A 77 -3.05 20.89 -5.53
CA ALA A 77 -2.17 19.73 -5.74
C ALA A 77 -2.95 18.42 -5.96
N THR A 78 -4.25 18.36 -5.60
CA THR A 78 -5.10 17.18 -5.89
C THR A 78 -5.19 16.86 -7.38
N LYS A 79 -4.95 17.82 -8.27
CA LYS A 79 -4.89 17.61 -9.73
C LYS A 79 -3.70 16.73 -10.16
N ARG A 80 -2.69 16.57 -9.29
CA ARG A 80 -1.48 15.78 -9.56
C ARG A 80 -1.59 14.33 -9.09
N ILE A 81 -2.69 13.97 -8.42
CA ILE A 81 -2.87 12.63 -7.82
C ILE A 81 -2.65 11.52 -8.87
N GLU A 82 -3.20 11.67 -10.07
CA GLU A 82 -3.09 10.65 -11.12
C GLU A 82 -1.63 10.44 -11.56
N THR A 83 -0.87 11.52 -11.77
CA THR A 83 0.55 11.47 -12.12
C THR A 83 1.39 10.85 -11.01
N LEU A 84 1.11 11.20 -9.74
CA LEU A 84 1.80 10.64 -8.57
C LEU A 84 1.45 9.16 -8.36
N GLN A 85 0.22 8.78 -8.65
CA GLN A 85 -0.24 7.39 -8.57
C GLN A 85 0.40 6.52 -9.65
N ALA A 86 0.78 7.11 -10.79
CA ALA A 86 1.40 6.40 -11.90
C ALA A 86 2.88 6.01 -11.66
N GLN A 87 3.51 6.52 -10.60
CA GLN A 87 4.91 6.25 -10.28
C GLN A 87 5.13 4.80 -9.80
N ASP A 88 6.38 4.35 -9.87
CA ASP A 88 6.81 3.07 -9.30
C ASP A 88 6.77 3.09 -7.77
N LYS A 89 6.75 1.92 -7.15
CA LYS A 89 6.72 1.76 -5.69
C LYS A 89 7.71 0.71 -5.24
N SER A 90 8.27 0.93 -4.04
CA SER A 90 9.07 -0.06 -3.34
C SER A 90 8.40 -0.46 -2.03
N TYR A 91 8.57 -1.72 -1.68
CA TYR A 91 7.98 -2.31 -0.48
C TYR A 91 8.97 -3.23 0.22
N THR A 92 8.83 -3.32 1.54
CA THR A 92 9.22 -4.49 2.31
C THR A 92 7.97 -5.25 2.70
N ALA A 93 8.02 -6.58 2.65
CA ALA A 93 6.87 -7.42 2.97
C ALA A 93 7.31 -8.72 3.65
N THR A 94 6.43 -9.28 4.47
CA THR A 94 6.55 -10.64 4.97
C THR A 94 5.45 -11.48 4.35
N ILE A 95 5.84 -12.49 3.58
CA ILE A 95 4.95 -13.45 2.94
C ILE A 95 4.97 -14.73 3.76
N ARG A 96 3.80 -15.17 4.24
CA ARG A 96 3.64 -16.48 4.87
C ARG A 96 3.27 -17.52 3.84
N LEU A 97 4.10 -18.53 3.69
CA LEU A 97 3.90 -19.73 2.88
C LEU A 97 3.38 -20.87 3.77
N GLY A 98 2.52 -21.72 3.22
CA GLY A 98 1.89 -22.81 3.98
C GLY A 98 0.51 -22.47 4.55
N ALA A 99 -0.02 -21.29 4.20
CA ALA A 99 -1.33 -20.86 4.66
C ALA A 99 -2.02 -19.99 3.60
N HIS A 100 -3.33 -20.18 3.41
CA HIS A 100 -4.14 -19.40 2.49
C HIS A 100 -5.24 -18.64 3.23
N THR A 101 -5.42 -17.36 2.89
CA THR A 101 -6.54 -16.53 3.36
C THR A 101 -7.34 -15.99 2.17
N PRO A 102 -8.68 -15.79 2.28
CA PRO A 102 -9.51 -15.32 1.17
C PRO A 102 -9.12 -13.93 0.64
N CYS A 103 -8.60 -13.08 1.54
CA CYS A 103 -8.18 -11.69 1.23
C CYS A 103 -6.71 -11.59 0.77
N LEU A 104 -5.93 -12.69 0.87
CA LEU A 104 -4.50 -12.77 0.57
C LEU A 104 -3.63 -11.89 1.50
N ASP A 105 -4.17 -11.51 2.65
CA ASP A 105 -3.49 -10.86 3.76
C ASP A 105 -4.04 -11.40 5.11
N ALA A 106 -3.63 -10.82 6.23
CA ALA A 106 -4.03 -11.25 7.57
C ALA A 106 -5.34 -10.59 8.07
N GLU A 107 -6.13 -9.91 7.21
CA GLU A 107 -7.41 -9.31 7.61
C GLU A 107 -8.48 -10.38 7.92
N LEU A 108 -8.44 -11.51 7.23
CA LEU A 108 -9.33 -12.63 7.43
C LEU A 108 -8.58 -13.87 7.94
N PRO A 109 -9.25 -14.78 8.66
CA PRO A 109 -8.62 -15.99 9.17
C PRO A 109 -8.11 -16.89 8.04
N VAL A 110 -7.16 -17.75 8.37
CA VAL A 110 -6.65 -18.79 7.46
C VAL A 110 -7.77 -19.80 7.21
N GLU A 111 -8.01 -20.09 5.93
CA GLU A 111 -8.99 -21.10 5.49
C GLU A 111 -8.34 -22.47 5.26
N THR A 112 -7.07 -22.48 4.83
CA THR A 112 -6.37 -23.71 4.47
C THR A 112 -4.92 -23.65 4.92
N TRP A 113 -4.46 -24.71 5.58
CA TRP A 113 -3.07 -24.93 5.94
C TRP A 113 -2.50 -26.04 5.07
N ILE A 114 -1.27 -25.85 4.56
CA ILE A 114 -0.53 -26.81 3.77
C ILE A 114 0.88 -26.88 4.32
N ASP A 115 1.36 -28.07 4.71
CA ASP A 115 2.68 -28.25 5.29
C ASP A 115 3.77 -27.70 4.36
N SER A 116 4.55 -26.77 4.88
CA SER A 116 5.63 -26.11 4.14
C SER A 116 7.03 -26.34 4.75
N ALA A 117 7.16 -27.29 5.69
CA ALA A 117 8.44 -27.62 6.35
C ALA A 117 9.54 -28.02 5.34
N HIS A 118 9.15 -28.57 4.20
CA HIS A 118 10.07 -29.02 3.14
C HIS A 118 10.66 -27.89 2.28
N LEU A 119 10.16 -26.66 2.40
CA LEU A 119 10.62 -25.54 1.58
C LEU A 119 12.06 -25.17 1.96
N THR A 120 12.90 -25.01 0.95
CA THR A 120 14.28 -24.54 1.09
C THR A 120 14.44 -23.12 0.54
N LEU A 121 15.43 -22.39 1.02
CA LEU A 121 15.77 -21.06 0.50
C LEU A 121 15.92 -21.10 -1.04
N THR A 122 16.66 -22.08 -1.56
CA THR A 122 16.90 -22.22 -3.01
C THR A 122 15.60 -22.42 -3.80
N ALA A 123 14.63 -23.20 -3.26
CA ALA A 123 13.34 -23.37 -3.92
C ALA A 123 12.53 -22.07 -3.94
N ILE A 124 12.53 -21.32 -2.83
CA ILE A 124 11.87 -20.02 -2.70
C ILE A 124 12.49 -18.99 -3.64
N GLU A 125 13.82 -18.87 -3.69
CA GLU A 125 14.55 -17.97 -4.58
C GLU A 125 14.26 -18.26 -6.05
N LYS A 126 14.23 -19.54 -6.45
CA LYS A 126 13.89 -19.97 -7.81
C LYS A 126 12.46 -19.58 -8.18
N ALA A 127 11.50 -19.79 -7.28
CA ALA A 127 10.10 -19.40 -7.49
C ALA A 127 9.95 -17.87 -7.59
N ALA A 128 10.60 -17.12 -6.69
CA ALA A 128 10.60 -15.65 -6.71
C ALA A 128 11.24 -15.09 -8.00
N ALA A 129 12.32 -15.72 -8.50
CA ALA A 129 12.95 -15.31 -9.75
C ALA A 129 11.98 -15.42 -10.96
N GLY A 130 11.09 -16.42 -10.96
CA GLY A 130 10.06 -16.60 -11.98
C GLY A 130 8.95 -15.53 -11.98
N LEU A 131 8.84 -14.76 -10.89
CA LEU A 131 7.88 -13.66 -10.78
C LEU A 131 8.46 -12.29 -11.16
N ARG A 132 9.74 -12.20 -11.53
CA ARG A 132 10.37 -10.95 -11.96
C ARG A 132 10.06 -10.64 -13.43
N GLY A 133 10.07 -9.34 -13.77
CA GLY A 133 9.80 -8.85 -15.12
C GLY A 133 8.34 -8.54 -15.37
N SER A 134 7.95 -8.52 -16.64
CA SER A 134 6.60 -8.18 -17.08
C SER A 134 5.66 -9.37 -16.93
N LEU A 135 4.53 -9.17 -16.26
CA LEU A 135 3.56 -10.20 -15.91
C LEU A 135 2.13 -9.73 -16.14
N GLU A 136 1.23 -10.67 -16.42
CA GLU A 136 -0.21 -10.49 -16.39
C GLU A 136 -0.76 -10.93 -15.03
N GLN A 137 -0.86 -9.99 -14.07
CA GLN A 137 -1.29 -10.28 -12.70
C GLN A 137 -2.81 -10.30 -12.57
N MET A 138 -3.34 -11.32 -11.91
CA MET A 138 -4.74 -11.35 -11.46
C MET A 138 -4.87 -10.56 -10.15
N PRO A 139 -5.67 -9.46 -10.13
CA PRO A 139 -5.93 -8.71 -8.90
C PRO A 139 -6.62 -9.57 -7.83
N PRO A 140 -6.44 -9.25 -6.52
CA PRO A 140 -7.18 -9.92 -5.47
C PRO A 140 -8.68 -9.57 -5.53
N ARG A 141 -9.55 -10.52 -5.12
CA ARG A 141 -11.01 -10.29 -5.04
C ARG A 141 -11.35 -9.13 -4.08
N TYR A 142 -10.59 -9.00 -3.00
CA TYR A 142 -10.69 -7.91 -2.02
C TYR A 142 -9.85 -6.70 -2.45
N SER A 143 -10.20 -6.07 -3.58
CA SER A 143 -9.49 -4.89 -4.10
C SER A 143 -10.40 -3.70 -4.32
N ALA A 144 -9.81 -2.50 -4.38
CA ALA A 144 -10.54 -1.27 -4.70
C ALA A 144 -10.89 -1.13 -6.20
N LYS A 145 -10.52 -2.12 -7.04
CA LYS A 145 -10.81 -2.13 -8.48
C LYS A 145 -12.32 -2.08 -8.71
N LYS A 146 -12.75 -1.21 -9.60
CA LYS A 146 -14.17 -1.10 -9.96
C LYS A 146 -14.47 -1.96 -11.17
N VAL A 147 -15.57 -2.72 -11.10
CA VAL A 147 -16.16 -3.46 -12.22
C VAL A 147 -17.66 -3.13 -12.22
N ASN A 148 -18.18 -2.68 -13.35
CA ASN A 148 -19.56 -2.23 -13.49
C ASN A 148 -20.00 -1.21 -12.42
N GLY A 149 -19.10 -0.27 -12.08
CA GLY A 149 -19.36 0.79 -11.09
C GLY A 149 -19.24 0.35 -9.62
N GLN A 150 -19.13 -0.94 -9.32
CA GLN A 150 -18.99 -1.48 -7.96
C GLN A 150 -17.53 -1.80 -7.64
N LYS A 151 -17.12 -1.56 -6.39
CA LYS A 151 -15.78 -1.93 -5.93
C LYS A 151 -15.73 -3.44 -5.62
N ALA A 152 -14.68 -4.12 -6.10
CA ALA A 152 -14.54 -5.57 -5.96
C ALA A 152 -14.64 -6.04 -4.49
N TYR A 153 -13.99 -5.32 -3.55
CA TYR A 153 -14.07 -5.67 -2.13
C TYR A 153 -15.50 -5.61 -1.57
N ALA A 154 -16.35 -4.70 -2.06
CA ALA A 154 -17.72 -4.56 -1.57
C ALA A 154 -18.61 -5.72 -2.04
N VAL A 155 -18.33 -6.27 -3.21
CA VAL A 155 -18.99 -7.47 -3.74
C VAL A 155 -18.48 -8.72 -3.02
N ALA A 156 -17.16 -8.84 -2.84
CA ALA A 156 -16.54 -9.99 -2.17
C ALA A 156 -17.01 -10.15 -0.72
N ARG A 157 -17.11 -9.04 0.05
CA ARG A 157 -17.63 -9.06 1.44
C ARG A 157 -19.10 -9.53 1.56
N LYS A 158 -19.87 -9.43 0.47
CA LYS A 158 -21.26 -9.93 0.40
C LYS A 158 -21.34 -11.36 -0.13
N GLY A 159 -20.21 -12.04 -0.32
CA GLY A 159 -20.14 -13.38 -0.91
C GLY A 159 -20.40 -13.42 -2.41
N GLY A 160 -20.45 -12.26 -3.08
CA GLY A 160 -20.66 -12.18 -4.52
C GLY A 160 -19.40 -12.52 -5.33
N GLU A 161 -19.59 -12.96 -6.56
CA GLU A 161 -18.52 -13.15 -7.52
C GLU A 161 -18.37 -11.91 -8.41
N ILE A 162 -17.11 -11.57 -8.72
CA ILE A 162 -16.77 -10.48 -9.63
C ILE A 162 -15.66 -10.94 -10.56
N MET A 163 -15.89 -10.82 -11.86
CA MET A 163 -14.85 -11.10 -12.86
C MET A 163 -13.86 -9.94 -12.89
N LEU A 164 -12.62 -10.23 -12.52
CA LEU A 164 -11.50 -9.27 -12.57
C LEU A 164 -10.65 -9.58 -13.80
N ASN A 165 -10.32 -8.55 -14.57
CA ASN A 165 -9.38 -8.69 -15.67
C ASN A 165 -7.95 -8.62 -15.13
N ARG A 166 -7.06 -9.46 -15.69
CA ARG A 166 -5.62 -9.36 -15.47
C ARG A 166 -5.13 -7.96 -15.81
N ALA A 167 -4.04 -7.56 -15.20
CA ALA A 167 -3.40 -6.28 -15.43
C ALA A 167 -1.93 -6.52 -15.72
N SER A 168 -1.43 -5.87 -16.78
CA SER A 168 -0.01 -5.89 -17.10
C SER A 168 0.74 -5.06 -16.06
N ILE A 169 1.72 -5.68 -15.41
CA ILE A 169 2.58 -5.11 -14.39
C ILE A 169 4.03 -5.52 -14.65
N GLU A 170 4.96 -4.84 -13.99
CA GLU A 170 6.36 -5.25 -13.98
C GLU A 170 6.87 -5.30 -12.54
N ILE A 171 7.48 -6.42 -12.17
CA ILE A 171 8.24 -6.59 -10.93
C ILE A 171 9.72 -6.43 -11.26
N LYS A 172 10.25 -5.24 -10.97
CA LYS A 172 11.64 -4.85 -11.28
C LYS A 172 12.64 -5.52 -10.34
N LYS A 173 12.22 -5.70 -9.08
CA LYS A 173 13.00 -6.33 -8.01
C LYS A 173 12.08 -7.22 -7.18
N LEU A 174 12.54 -8.40 -6.84
CA LEU A 174 11.95 -9.28 -5.82
C LEU A 174 13.12 -10.05 -5.20
N GLU A 175 13.56 -9.62 -4.02
CA GLU A 175 14.73 -10.18 -3.33
C GLU A 175 14.32 -10.71 -1.97
N ILE A 176 14.77 -11.92 -1.67
CA ILE A 176 14.58 -12.56 -0.37
C ILE A 176 15.62 -11.99 0.60
N GLN A 177 15.16 -11.45 1.73
CA GLN A 177 16.01 -10.89 2.77
C GLN A 177 16.23 -11.89 3.91
N ALA A 178 15.16 -12.62 4.28
CA ALA A 178 15.20 -13.65 5.32
C ALA A 178 14.16 -14.73 5.08
N VAL A 179 14.41 -15.92 5.59
CA VAL A 179 13.47 -17.05 5.60
C VAL A 179 13.44 -17.64 7.01
N GLN A 180 12.26 -17.76 7.58
CA GLN A 180 12.06 -18.30 8.93
C GLN A 180 11.01 -19.41 8.91
N HIS A 181 11.40 -20.61 9.36
CA HIS A 181 10.47 -21.72 9.58
C HIS A 181 9.79 -21.57 10.94
N LEU A 182 8.49 -21.68 10.98
CA LEU A 182 7.66 -21.47 12.16
C LEU A 182 6.62 -22.58 12.30
N VAL A 183 6.10 -22.76 13.52
CA VAL A 183 4.92 -23.57 13.77
C VAL A 183 3.82 -22.66 14.33
N ILE A 184 2.71 -22.55 13.61
CA ILE A 184 1.56 -21.73 13.98
C ILE A 184 0.33 -22.62 13.96
N ASP A 185 -0.41 -22.65 15.08
CA ASP A 185 -1.61 -23.49 15.23
C ASP A 185 -1.36 -24.96 14.82
N GLN A 186 -0.19 -25.50 15.22
CA GLN A 186 0.30 -26.86 14.91
C GLN A 186 0.62 -27.11 13.43
N ASN A 187 0.68 -26.07 12.60
CA ASN A 187 1.01 -26.15 11.18
C ASN A 187 2.39 -25.58 10.92
N ASN A 188 3.20 -26.28 10.09
CA ASN A 188 4.49 -25.80 9.64
C ASN A 188 4.28 -24.74 8.56
N VAL A 189 4.79 -23.54 8.80
CA VAL A 189 4.73 -22.42 7.86
C VAL A 189 6.12 -21.82 7.68
N VAL A 190 6.30 -21.06 6.59
CA VAL A 190 7.56 -20.36 6.31
C VAL A 190 7.25 -18.89 6.07
N ASP A 191 7.79 -18.01 6.92
CA ASP A 191 7.75 -16.57 6.69
C ASP A 191 8.96 -16.16 5.87
N VAL A 192 8.71 -15.43 4.79
CA VAL A 192 9.70 -14.94 3.84
C VAL A 192 9.67 -13.42 3.83
N GLU A 193 10.74 -12.80 4.29
CA GLU A 193 10.92 -11.35 4.19
C GLU A 193 11.45 -11.00 2.81
N VAL A 194 10.83 -10.04 2.14
CA VAL A 194 11.17 -9.66 0.77
C VAL A 194 11.24 -8.15 0.60
N GLU A 195 12.11 -7.72 -0.32
CA GLU A 195 12.08 -6.39 -0.92
C GLU A 195 11.54 -6.46 -2.35
N ILE A 196 10.63 -5.53 -2.69
CA ILE A 196 9.92 -5.53 -3.96
C ILE A 196 9.93 -4.12 -4.55
N ASP A 197 10.41 -4.00 -5.81
CA ASP A 197 10.23 -2.81 -6.64
C ASP A 197 9.32 -3.15 -7.81
N CYS A 198 8.27 -2.36 -8.02
CA CYS A 198 7.27 -2.69 -9.04
C CYS A 198 6.60 -1.43 -9.63
N THR A 199 6.00 -1.62 -10.79
CA THR A 199 5.21 -0.59 -11.45
C THR A 199 3.86 -0.37 -10.76
N LYS A 200 3.20 0.75 -11.12
CA LYS A 200 1.84 1.04 -10.65
C LYS A 200 0.88 -0.12 -10.89
N GLY A 201 -0.09 -0.27 -10.00
CA GLY A 201 -1.16 -1.25 -10.17
C GLY A 201 -0.80 -2.67 -9.72
N THR A 202 0.44 -2.91 -9.31
CA THR A 202 0.88 -4.19 -8.74
C THR A 202 0.25 -4.39 -7.36
N TYR A 203 -0.34 -5.57 -7.17
CA TYR A 203 -0.86 -6.02 -5.88
C TYR A 203 0.15 -6.95 -5.22
N ILE A 204 0.77 -6.50 -4.12
CA ILE A 204 1.76 -7.31 -3.39
C ILE A 204 1.09 -8.56 -2.78
N ARG A 205 -0.19 -8.48 -2.40
CA ARG A 205 -1.00 -9.64 -1.99
C ARG A 205 -1.08 -10.72 -3.08
N SER A 206 -1.20 -10.31 -4.34
CA SER A 206 -1.18 -11.27 -5.45
C SER A 206 0.21 -11.89 -5.65
N ILE A 207 1.30 -11.15 -5.38
CA ILE A 207 2.65 -11.73 -5.41
C ILE A 207 2.78 -12.83 -4.34
N ALA A 208 2.24 -12.61 -3.13
CA ALA A 208 2.26 -13.62 -2.08
C ALA A 208 1.50 -14.89 -2.47
N ARG A 209 0.29 -14.73 -3.07
CA ARG A 209 -0.46 -15.86 -3.66
C ARG A 209 0.35 -16.59 -4.73
N ASP A 210 0.84 -15.84 -5.72
CA ASP A 210 1.49 -16.41 -6.90
C ASP A 210 2.78 -17.16 -6.52
N LEU A 211 3.53 -16.64 -5.52
CA LEU A 211 4.69 -17.32 -4.94
C LEU A 211 4.29 -18.64 -4.25
N GLY A 212 3.26 -18.60 -3.40
CA GLY A 212 2.75 -19.77 -2.69
C GLY A 212 2.16 -20.81 -3.64
N GLU A 213 1.45 -20.40 -4.70
CA GLU A 213 0.92 -21.29 -5.74
C GLU A 213 2.07 -21.96 -6.53
N THR A 214 3.11 -21.20 -6.89
CA THR A 214 4.29 -21.75 -7.59
C THR A 214 5.00 -22.81 -6.76
N LEU A 215 5.00 -22.66 -5.43
CA LEU A 215 5.60 -23.61 -4.48
C LEU A 215 4.64 -24.73 -4.05
N GLY A 216 3.35 -24.66 -4.45
CA GLY A 216 2.34 -25.67 -4.13
C GLY A 216 1.82 -25.64 -2.69
N VAL A 217 2.09 -24.57 -1.92
CA VAL A 217 1.77 -24.49 -0.48
C VAL A 217 0.80 -23.35 -0.13
N GLY A 218 0.41 -22.52 -1.10
CA GLY A 218 -0.35 -21.31 -0.83
C GLY A 218 0.47 -20.23 -0.13
N GLY A 219 -0.06 -19.00 -0.13
CA GLY A 219 0.65 -17.88 0.50
C GLY A 219 -0.23 -16.63 0.66
N HIS A 220 0.05 -15.85 1.71
CA HIS A 220 -0.59 -14.56 1.97
C HIS A 220 0.40 -13.58 2.64
N LEU A 221 0.06 -12.29 2.64
CA LEU A 221 0.83 -11.27 3.34
C LEU A 221 0.52 -11.27 4.83
N VAL A 222 1.53 -11.24 5.69
CA VAL A 222 1.40 -10.98 7.12
C VAL A 222 1.89 -9.58 7.51
N ALA A 223 2.80 -8.99 6.71
CA ALA A 223 3.22 -7.60 6.88
C ALA A 223 3.50 -6.97 5.51
N LEU A 224 3.19 -5.66 5.41
CA LEU A 224 3.47 -4.86 4.22
C LEU A 224 3.83 -3.44 4.62
N ARG A 225 4.96 -2.94 4.14
CA ARG A 225 5.35 -1.55 4.30
C ARG A 225 5.79 -0.96 2.97
N ARG A 226 5.15 0.11 2.53
CA ARG A 226 5.62 0.87 1.35
C ARG A 226 6.77 1.77 1.75
N THR A 227 7.97 1.48 1.24
CA THR A 227 9.21 2.21 1.55
C THR A 227 9.45 3.38 0.60
N MET A 228 8.86 3.34 -0.62
CA MET A 228 8.96 4.40 -1.62
C MET A 228 7.70 4.51 -2.47
N ASN A 229 7.33 5.73 -2.86
CA ASN A 229 6.31 6.03 -3.87
C ASN A 229 6.85 7.08 -4.83
N GLY A 230 7.32 6.66 -6.01
CA GLY A 230 8.04 7.51 -6.94
C GLY A 230 9.30 8.12 -6.30
N PRO A 231 9.45 9.45 -6.28
CA PRO A 231 10.62 10.10 -5.69
C PRO A 231 10.54 10.25 -4.15
N PHE A 232 9.52 9.71 -3.49
CA PHE A 232 9.25 9.94 -2.08
C PHE A 232 9.62 8.71 -1.23
N PRO A 233 10.80 8.72 -0.56
CA PRO A 233 11.17 7.65 0.37
C PRO A 233 10.50 7.82 1.73
N ILE A 234 10.39 6.72 2.47
CA ILE A 234 9.81 6.69 3.82
C ILE A 234 10.53 7.61 4.81
N ALA A 235 11.82 7.84 4.61
CA ALA A 235 12.62 8.73 5.45
C ALA A 235 12.13 10.19 5.43
N ASN A 236 11.39 10.60 4.39
CA ASN A 236 10.83 11.93 4.25
C ASN A 236 9.38 12.02 4.77
N CYS A 237 8.82 10.93 5.29
CA CYS A 237 7.47 10.91 5.81
C CYS A 237 7.43 11.33 7.28
N VAL A 238 6.35 12.02 7.63
CA VAL A 238 6.04 12.33 9.03
C VAL A 238 4.97 11.40 9.56
N GLN A 239 4.97 11.19 10.87
CA GLN A 239 3.89 10.49 11.55
C GLN A 239 2.61 11.34 11.52
N LEU A 240 1.45 10.69 11.32
CA LEU A 240 0.17 11.39 11.23
C LEU A 240 -0.11 12.34 12.42
N PRO A 241 0.14 11.95 13.68
CA PRO A 241 -0.04 12.87 14.82
C PRO A 241 0.82 14.13 14.73
N ALA A 242 2.07 14.01 14.29
CA ALA A 242 2.97 15.16 14.14
C ALA A 242 2.50 16.13 13.05
N LEU A 243 2.00 15.60 11.91
CA LEU A 243 1.38 16.41 10.88
C LEU A 243 0.17 17.19 11.41
N ILE A 244 -0.71 16.52 12.16
CA ILE A 244 -1.88 17.15 12.75
C ILE A 244 -1.49 18.28 13.71
N GLN A 245 -0.51 18.02 14.58
CA GLN A 245 0.00 19.01 15.50
C GLN A 245 0.59 20.24 14.77
N SER A 246 1.29 20.03 13.65
CA SER A 246 1.80 21.14 12.83
C SER A 246 0.66 22.00 12.26
N ILE A 247 -0.41 21.38 11.77
CA ILE A 247 -1.59 22.11 11.28
C ILE A 247 -2.26 22.92 12.39
N GLU A 248 -2.39 22.35 13.59
CA GLU A 248 -3.00 23.01 14.75
C GLU A 248 -2.15 24.18 15.26
N SER A 249 -0.82 24.03 15.25
CA SER A 249 0.12 25.09 15.65
C SER A 249 0.00 26.32 14.75
N LEU A 250 -0.12 26.12 13.41
CA LEU A 250 -0.35 27.23 12.48
C LEU A 250 -1.66 27.97 12.78
N ALA A 251 -2.71 27.23 13.14
CA ALA A 251 -4.00 27.85 13.49
C ALA A 251 -3.97 28.69 14.78
N MET A 252 -2.97 28.52 15.63
CA MET A 252 -2.77 29.31 16.86
C MET A 252 -1.98 30.60 16.60
N THR A 253 -1.09 30.61 15.60
CA THR A 253 -0.27 31.77 15.25
C THR A 253 -1.04 32.80 14.42
N ASP A 254 -2.13 32.41 13.75
CA ASP A 254 -3.00 33.29 12.95
C ASP A 254 -4.10 34.01 13.78
N LYS A 255 -3.97 34.06 15.10
CA LYS A 255 -4.83 34.82 16.03
C LYS A 255 -4.13 36.06 16.57
#